data_2eeb274d40627b109faaedc64f7096b3
#
_entry.id   2eeb274d40627b109faaedc64f7096b3
#
_cell.length_a   1.000
_cell.length_b   1.000
_cell.length_c   1.000
_cell.angle_alpha   90.00
_cell.angle_beta   90.00
_cell.angle_gamma   90.00
#
_symmetry.space_group_name_H-M   'P 1'
#
loop_
_entity.id
_entity.type
_entity.pdbx_description
1 polymer ?
#
loop_
_entity_poly.entity_id
_entity_poly.type
_entity_poly.pdbx_seq_one_letter_code
_entity_poly.pdbx_strand_id
1 'polypeptide(L)'
;VQNLLVHFSQQQQPDQPLRPGVQRIVRQANGSVRLGDAGHGALLLAQFCMDDRGLWLQVGNGIRGIHVNGRPVRRMAQLRAGDAVYVDGVEMVLQGEVESLLQAPAPKNEDGSDEQQRLLRGVGGLHHGRSFTLSQARLIGRGNEADIAIDDPAFAEQHARVEVHGERVLLRDLGSADGTRVNGMAVRHCWLQAGDQVVFDGQHRFVLEVPHDPRRRPLP
;
A
#
# COMPACT_ATOMS: atom_id res chain seq x y z
N VAL A 1 -21.27 0.99 -8.55
CA VAL A 1 -20.54 2.17 -8.05
C VAL A 1 -19.90 1.75 -6.75
N GLN A 2 -18.59 1.63 -6.71
CA GLN A 2 -17.86 1.27 -5.48
C GLN A 2 -17.97 2.45 -4.50
N ASN A 3 -18.51 2.21 -3.31
CA ASN A 3 -18.49 3.18 -2.23
C ASN A 3 -17.07 3.23 -1.65
N LEU A 4 -16.24 4.12 -2.16
CA LEU A 4 -14.89 4.33 -1.68
C LEU A 4 -14.85 5.48 -0.67
N LEU A 5 -14.11 5.28 0.42
CA LEU A 5 -13.82 6.29 1.42
C LEU A 5 -12.33 6.62 1.39
N VAL A 6 -11.98 7.87 1.61
CA VAL A 6 -10.61 8.29 1.89
C VAL A 6 -10.43 8.35 3.38
N HIS A 7 -9.60 7.48 3.92
CA HIS A 7 -9.19 7.49 5.33
C HIS A 7 -7.85 8.23 5.48
N PHE A 8 -7.79 9.20 6.40
CA PHE A 8 -6.57 9.93 6.71
C PHE A 8 -5.86 9.28 7.89
N SER A 9 -4.71 8.64 7.65
CA SER A 9 -4.00 7.84 8.67
C SER A 9 -3.58 8.65 9.90
N GLN A 10 -3.41 9.96 9.78
CA GLN A 10 -3.01 10.86 10.87
C GLN A 10 -4.19 11.59 11.53
N GLN A 11 -5.42 11.15 11.28
CA GLN A 11 -6.65 11.75 11.84
C GLN A 11 -6.79 13.28 11.64
N GLN A 12 -6.12 13.84 10.64
CA GLN A 12 -6.18 15.27 10.33
C GLN A 12 -7.57 15.68 9.81
N GLN A 13 -8.32 14.73 9.29
CA GLN A 13 -9.68 14.90 8.82
C GLN A 13 -10.48 13.61 9.06
N PRO A 14 -11.83 13.72 9.22
CA PRO A 14 -12.67 12.54 9.20
C PRO A 14 -12.64 11.87 7.82
N ASP A 15 -12.97 10.59 7.79
CA ASP A 15 -13.11 9.83 6.55
C ASP A 15 -14.08 10.51 5.59
N GLN A 16 -13.71 10.62 4.33
CA GLN A 16 -14.50 11.31 3.32
C GLN A 16 -14.88 10.37 2.18
N PRO A 17 -16.18 10.34 1.79
CA PRO A 17 -16.60 9.54 0.66
C PRO A 17 -16.06 10.12 -0.65
N LEU A 18 -15.50 9.23 -1.49
CA LEU A 18 -15.22 9.56 -2.87
C LEU A 18 -16.50 9.50 -3.70
N ARG A 19 -16.79 10.61 -4.35
CA ARG A 19 -17.98 10.76 -5.21
C ARG A 19 -17.56 10.75 -6.67
N PRO A 20 -18.45 10.33 -7.58
CA PRO A 20 -18.24 10.51 -9.01
C PRO A 20 -17.89 11.96 -9.35
N GLY A 21 -16.94 12.16 -10.27
CA GLY A 21 -16.43 13.46 -10.64
C GLY A 21 -15.04 13.75 -10.11
N VAL A 22 -14.74 15.02 -9.86
CA VAL A 22 -13.42 15.48 -9.46
C VAL A 22 -13.45 15.97 -8.02
N GLN A 23 -12.55 15.45 -7.18
CA GLN A 23 -12.33 15.91 -5.81
C GLN A 23 -10.87 16.34 -5.65
N ARG A 24 -10.66 17.59 -5.29
CA ARG A 24 -9.34 18.21 -5.24
C ARG A 24 -8.62 17.93 -3.92
N ILE A 25 -7.32 17.70 -4.00
CA ILE A 25 -6.42 17.62 -2.85
C ILE A 25 -5.61 18.92 -2.86
N VAL A 26 -5.78 19.72 -1.82
CA VAL A 26 -5.20 21.05 -1.75
C VAL A 26 -4.38 21.23 -0.48
N ARG A 27 -3.27 22.00 -0.59
CA ARG A 27 -2.54 22.52 0.57
C ARG A 27 -3.08 23.89 0.89
N GLN A 28 -3.54 24.07 2.10
CA GLN A 28 -4.01 25.35 2.59
C GLN A 28 -2.85 26.27 2.99
N ALA A 29 -3.13 27.57 3.19
CA ALA A 29 -2.12 28.54 3.59
C ALA A 29 -1.44 28.20 4.94
N ASN A 30 -2.11 27.45 5.82
CA ASN A 30 -1.55 26.94 7.08
C ASN A 30 -0.71 25.66 6.92
N GLY A 31 -0.47 25.21 5.68
CA GLY A 31 0.27 24.00 5.38
C GLY A 31 -0.50 22.69 5.46
N SER A 32 -1.76 22.69 5.93
CA SER A 32 -2.57 21.47 6.01
C SER A 32 -3.02 20.99 4.63
N VAL A 33 -2.98 19.68 4.40
CA VAL A 33 -3.51 19.06 3.18
C VAL A 33 -4.96 18.67 3.43
N ARG A 34 -5.85 19.04 2.50
CA ARG A 34 -7.28 18.74 2.59
C ARG A 34 -7.85 18.21 1.28
N LEU A 35 -8.88 17.37 1.42
CA LEU A 35 -9.75 16.99 0.32
C LEU A 35 -10.93 17.97 0.27
N GLY A 36 -11.15 18.63 -0.86
CA GLY A 36 -12.23 19.60 -1.05
C GLY A 36 -11.84 20.78 -1.93
N ASP A 37 -12.67 21.82 -1.90
CA ASP A 37 -12.44 23.00 -2.71
C ASP A 37 -11.27 23.84 -2.22
N ALA A 38 -10.55 24.42 -3.19
CA ALA A 38 -9.47 25.36 -2.93
C ALA A 38 -10.05 26.67 -2.40
N GLY A 39 -9.87 26.95 -1.11
CA GLY A 39 -10.09 28.30 -0.57
C GLY A 39 -9.05 29.29 -1.12
N HIS A 40 -9.20 30.58 -0.79
CA HIS A 40 -8.23 31.61 -1.18
C HIS A 40 -6.82 31.25 -0.67
N GLY A 41 -5.85 31.24 -1.59
CA GLY A 41 -4.44 30.93 -1.28
C GLY A 41 -4.11 29.44 -1.14
N ALA A 42 -5.03 28.54 -1.47
CA ALA A 42 -4.76 27.10 -1.47
C ALA A 42 -4.03 26.67 -2.75
N LEU A 43 -3.05 25.77 -2.60
CA LEU A 43 -2.32 25.17 -3.71
C LEU A 43 -2.93 23.83 -4.08
N LEU A 44 -3.32 23.66 -5.34
CA LEU A 44 -3.76 22.36 -5.86
C LEU A 44 -2.56 21.43 -5.98
N LEU A 45 -2.56 20.33 -5.22
CA LEU A 45 -1.51 19.31 -5.24
C LEU A 45 -1.85 18.19 -6.23
N ALA A 46 -3.05 17.65 -6.10
CA ALA A 46 -3.57 16.57 -6.92
C ALA A 46 -5.10 16.55 -6.89
N GLN A 47 -5.69 15.65 -7.64
CA GLN A 47 -7.14 15.42 -7.59
C GLN A 47 -7.48 13.96 -7.83
N PHE A 48 -8.50 13.50 -7.15
CA PHE A 48 -9.16 12.24 -7.46
C PHE A 48 -10.18 12.49 -8.58
N CYS A 49 -10.13 11.66 -9.61
CA CYS A 49 -11.08 11.65 -10.70
C CYS A 49 -11.76 10.28 -10.73
N MET A 50 -13.07 10.24 -10.49
CA MET A 50 -13.84 9.01 -10.47
C MET A 50 -14.90 9.04 -11.57
N ASP A 51 -14.87 8.05 -12.44
CA ASP A 51 -15.82 7.85 -13.53
C ASP A 51 -16.23 6.37 -13.64
N ASP A 52 -17.00 6.01 -14.66
CA ASP A 52 -17.46 4.64 -14.91
C ASP A 52 -16.33 3.65 -15.20
N ARG A 53 -15.14 4.15 -15.55
CA ARG A 53 -13.94 3.36 -15.84
C ARG A 53 -13.06 3.12 -14.61
N GLY A 54 -13.28 3.88 -13.54
CA GLY A 54 -12.56 3.71 -12.30
C GLY A 54 -12.18 4.99 -11.59
N LEU A 55 -11.22 4.86 -10.69
CA LEU A 55 -10.67 5.95 -9.90
C LEU A 55 -9.22 6.24 -10.33
N TRP A 56 -8.93 7.51 -10.50
CA TRP A 56 -7.62 8.00 -10.93
C TRP A 56 -7.13 9.09 -9.98
N LEU A 57 -5.82 9.11 -9.72
CA LEU A 57 -5.14 10.24 -9.13
C LEU A 57 -4.47 11.04 -10.25
N GLN A 58 -4.80 12.30 -10.37
CA GLN A 58 -4.12 13.23 -11.27
C GLN A 58 -3.30 14.22 -10.46
N VAL A 59 -2.02 14.32 -10.77
CA VAL A 59 -1.07 15.19 -10.07
C VAL A 59 -1.03 16.57 -10.73
N GLY A 60 -1.01 17.62 -9.91
CA GLY A 60 -0.88 19.00 -10.38
C GLY A 60 0.44 19.26 -11.11
N ASN A 61 0.44 20.16 -12.09
CA ASN A 61 1.64 20.50 -12.84
C ASN A 61 2.75 21.02 -11.92
N GLY A 62 3.95 20.45 -12.05
CA GLY A 62 5.11 20.86 -11.25
C GLY A 62 5.11 20.34 -9.81
N ILE A 63 4.05 19.66 -9.37
CA ILE A 63 3.97 19.07 -8.03
C ILE A 63 4.82 17.80 -7.97
N ARG A 64 5.57 17.65 -6.87
CA ARG A 64 6.41 16.50 -6.56
C ARG A 64 6.05 15.96 -5.19
N GLY A 65 6.58 14.80 -4.83
CA GLY A 65 6.36 14.21 -3.51
C GLY A 65 5.02 13.49 -3.37
N ILE A 66 4.35 13.17 -4.49
CA ILE A 66 3.15 12.35 -4.49
C ILE A 66 3.52 10.91 -4.83
N HIS A 67 3.04 9.97 -4.00
CA HIS A 67 3.33 8.54 -4.13
C HIS A 67 2.04 7.73 -3.97
N VAL A 68 1.98 6.60 -4.66
CA VAL A 68 0.95 5.58 -4.48
C VAL A 68 1.64 4.27 -4.15
N ASN A 69 1.33 3.68 -3.00
CA ASN A 69 1.98 2.46 -2.50
C ASN A 69 3.52 2.54 -2.54
N GLY A 70 4.06 3.68 -2.11
CA GLY A 70 5.51 3.96 -2.11
C GLY A 70 6.12 4.30 -3.47
N ARG A 71 5.34 4.35 -4.55
CA ARG A 71 5.81 4.67 -5.90
C ARG A 71 5.52 6.12 -6.28
N PRO A 72 6.51 6.86 -6.82
CA PRO A 72 6.30 8.25 -7.20
C PRO A 72 5.34 8.35 -8.40
N VAL A 73 4.36 9.23 -8.29
CA VAL A 73 3.43 9.56 -9.36
C VAL A 73 3.73 10.95 -9.88
N ARG A 74 3.99 11.07 -11.18
CA ARG A 74 4.35 12.36 -11.81
C ARG A 74 3.19 13.04 -12.52
N ARG A 75 2.24 12.29 -13.04
CA ARG A 75 1.10 12.80 -13.81
C ARG A 75 -0.20 12.18 -13.39
N MET A 76 -0.33 10.87 -13.53
CA MET A 76 -1.57 10.15 -13.27
C MET A 76 -1.28 8.72 -12.82
N ALA A 77 -2.11 8.20 -11.92
CA ALA A 77 -2.11 6.81 -11.50
C ALA A 77 -3.53 6.30 -11.37
N GLN A 78 -3.80 5.09 -11.83
CA GLN A 78 -5.05 4.41 -11.54
C GLN A 78 -5.03 3.92 -10.10
N LEU A 79 -6.13 4.11 -9.40
CA LEU A 79 -6.29 3.75 -8.00
C LEU A 79 -7.36 2.67 -7.80
N ARG A 80 -7.20 1.92 -6.73
CA ARG A 80 -8.14 0.88 -6.30
C ARG A 80 -8.35 0.94 -4.80
N ALA A 81 -9.41 0.30 -4.32
CA ALA A 81 -9.58 0.10 -2.88
C ALA A 81 -8.32 -0.55 -2.29
N GLY A 82 -7.90 -0.06 -1.14
CA GLY A 82 -6.71 -0.49 -0.43
C GLY A 82 -5.41 0.20 -0.87
N ASP A 83 -5.42 1.08 -1.87
CA ASP A 83 -4.22 1.85 -2.22
C ASP A 83 -3.96 2.96 -1.18
N ALA A 84 -2.68 3.11 -0.81
CA ALA A 84 -2.20 4.18 0.03
C ALA A 84 -1.62 5.30 -0.84
N VAL A 85 -2.20 6.49 -0.73
CA VAL A 85 -1.80 7.69 -1.46
C VAL A 85 -1.09 8.65 -0.51
N TYR A 86 0.13 9.02 -0.85
CA TYR A 86 0.92 10.00 -0.11
C TYR A 86 0.94 11.32 -0.86
N VAL A 87 0.50 12.36 -0.21
CA VAL A 87 0.53 13.73 -0.75
C VAL A 87 1.11 14.65 0.31
N ASP A 88 2.28 15.22 0.04
CA ASP A 88 2.91 16.22 0.90
C ASP A 88 3.03 15.79 2.39
N GLY A 89 3.43 14.54 2.61
CA GLY A 89 3.58 13.96 3.95
C GLY A 89 2.30 13.44 4.60
N VAL A 90 1.14 13.59 3.94
CA VAL A 90 -0.14 13.08 4.44
C VAL A 90 -0.48 11.77 3.74
N GLU A 91 -0.71 10.72 4.52
CA GLU A 91 -1.17 9.44 4.02
C GLU A 91 -2.70 9.38 3.97
N MET A 92 -3.20 9.01 2.83
CA MET A 92 -4.62 8.74 2.56
C MET A 92 -4.78 7.31 2.08
N VAL A 93 -5.60 6.52 2.75
CA VAL A 93 -5.89 5.13 2.38
C VAL A 93 -7.28 5.05 1.79
N LEU A 94 -7.39 4.42 0.62
CA LEU A 94 -8.66 4.20 -0.06
C LEU A 94 -9.35 2.97 0.52
N GLN A 95 -10.36 3.19 1.36
CA GLN A 95 -11.18 2.13 1.94
C GLN A 95 -12.41 1.88 1.07
N GLY A 96 -12.83 0.62 0.94
CA GLY A 96 -14.01 0.24 0.16
C GLY A 96 -14.47 -1.18 0.47
N GLU A 97 -15.33 -1.73 -0.36
CA GLU A 97 -15.85 -3.10 -0.19
C GLU A 97 -14.76 -4.17 -0.07
N VAL A 98 -13.56 -3.90 -0.62
CA VAL A 98 -12.40 -4.79 -0.48
C VAL A 98 -11.95 -4.90 0.98
N GLU A 99 -12.10 -3.87 1.79
CA GLU A 99 -11.76 -3.91 3.22
C GLU A 99 -12.62 -4.95 3.97
N SER A 100 -13.89 -5.06 3.59
CA SER A 100 -14.79 -6.11 4.12
C SER A 100 -14.35 -7.52 3.69
N LEU A 101 -13.79 -7.66 2.49
CA LEU A 101 -13.23 -8.93 2.01
C LEU A 101 -11.88 -9.27 2.68
N LEU A 102 -11.13 -8.26 3.10
CA LEU A 102 -9.86 -8.43 3.82
C LEU A 102 -10.05 -8.93 5.26
N GLN A 103 -11.23 -8.72 5.83
CA GLN A 103 -11.60 -9.22 7.16
C GLN A 103 -12.15 -10.66 7.12
N ALA A 104 -12.52 -11.15 5.95
CA ALA A 104 -12.91 -12.54 5.77
C ALA A 104 -11.65 -13.46 5.81
N PRO A 105 -11.73 -14.64 6.41
CA PRO A 105 -10.63 -15.60 6.30
C PRO A 105 -10.35 -15.87 4.83
N ALA A 106 -9.08 -15.84 4.44
CA ALA A 106 -8.66 -16.10 3.08
C ALA A 106 -9.29 -17.41 2.59
N PRO A 107 -9.89 -17.46 1.39
CA PRO A 107 -10.39 -18.70 0.85
C PRO A 107 -9.24 -19.70 0.79
N LYS A 108 -9.43 -20.88 1.38
CA LYS A 108 -8.49 -21.98 1.22
C LYS A 108 -8.56 -22.41 -0.24
N ASN A 109 -7.54 -22.08 -1.01
CA ASN A 109 -7.41 -22.59 -2.37
C ASN A 109 -7.09 -24.08 -2.29
N GLU A 110 -8.13 -24.91 -2.40
CA GLU A 110 -8.02 -26.34 -2.63
C GLU A 110 -8.05 -26.59 -4.13
N ASP A 111 -7.03 -26.19 -4.86
CA ASP A 111 -6.77 -26.78 -6.18
C ASP A 111 -5.32 -26.48 -6.60
N GLY A 112 -4.58 -27.58 -6.84
CA GLY A 112 -3.19 -27.60 -7.24
C GLY A 112 -2.99 -27.17 -8.69
N SER A 113 -3.27 -25.94 -9.04
CA SER A 113 -2.82 -25.31 -10.26
C SER A 113 -1.50 -24.59 -9.98
N ASP A 114 -0.58 -24.67 -10.91
CA ASP A 114 0.78 -24.13 -10.96
C ASP A 114 0.78 -22.62 -10.62
N GLU A 115 0.49 -22.30 -9.36
CA GLU A 115 0.41 -20.95 -8.87
C GLU A 115 1.80 -20.37 -8.85
N GLN A 116 1.98 -19.33 -9.63
CA GLN A 116 3.18 -18.48 -9.63
C GLN A 116 3.55 -18.12 -8.18
N GLN A 117 4.48 -18.87 -7.62
CA GLN A 117 4.89 -18.75 -6.23
C GLN A 117 5.51 -17.38 -6.00
N ARG A 118 4.75 -16.49 -5.39
CA ARG A 118 5.26 -15.20 -4.93
C ARG A 118 6.19 -15.42 -3.76
N LEU A 119 7.31 -14.75 -3.76
CA LEU A 119 8.34 -14.87 -2.74
C LEU A 119 8.60 -13.52 -2.09
N LEU A 120 8.72 -13.51 -0.78
CA LEU A 120 9.33 -12.41 -0.06
C LEU A 120 10.79 -12.77 0.22
N ARG A 121 11.73 -12.14 -0.52
CA ARG A 121 13.15 -12.42 -0.37
C ARG A 121 13.83 -11.41 0.51
N GLY A 122 14.51 -11.88 1.55
CA GLY A 122 15.36 -11.06 2.41
C GLY A 122 16.60 -10.55 1.67
N VAL A 123 16.75 -9.22 1.61
CA VAL A 123 17.89 -8.55 0.97
C VAL A 123 18.72 -7.75 1.96
N GLY A 124 18.35 -7.78 3.24
CA GLY A 124 19.11 -7.16 4.34
C GLY A 124 18.58 -7.58 5.71
N GLY A 125 19.39 -7.41 6.75
CA GLY A 125 19.07 -7.85 8.10
C GLY A 125 19.27 -9.36 8.31
N LEU A 126 18.63 -9.90 9.35
CA LEU A 126 18.81 -11.32 9.77
C LEU A 126 18.40 -12.34 8.70
N HIS A 127 17.52 -11.97 7.79
CA HIS A 127 17.03 -12.87 6.74
C HIS A 127 17.67 -12.65 5.37
N HIS A 128 18.82 -11.97 5.32
CA HIS A 128 19.53 -11.79 4.05
C HIS A 128 19.76 -13.13 3.32
N GLY A 129 19.36 -13.21 2.07
CA GLY A 129 19.48 -14.41 1.22
C GLY A 129 18.40 -15.48 1.42
N ARG A 130 17.50 -15.32 2.40
CA ARG A 130 16.37 -16.26 2.61
C ARG A 130 15.16 -15.84 1.78
N SER A 131 14.38 -16.82 1.33
CA SER A 131 13.14 -16.60 0.59
C SER A 131 11.97 -17.27 1.32
N PHE A 132 10.85 -16.57 1.38
CA PHE A 132 9.62 -17.03 2.02
C PHE A 132 8.50 -17.05 0.99
N THR A 133 7.93 -18.23 0.75
CA THR A 133 6.80 -18.37 -0.17
C THR A 133 5.55 -17.75 0.42
N LEU A 134 4.83 -17.00 -0.40
CA LEU A 134 3.56 -16.36 -0.07
C LEU A 134 2.40 -17.16 -0.69
N SER A 135 2.21 -18.40 -0.24
CA SER A 135 1.05 -19.21 -0.61
C SER A 135 -0.16 -18.94 0.29
N GLN A 136 0.07 -18.37 1.45
CA GLN A 136 -0.92 -17.97 2.45
C GLN A 136 -0.47 -16.70 3.16
N ALA A 137 -1.35 -16.14 3.99
CA ALA A 137 -0.98 -14.99 4.82
C ALA A 137 0.22 -15.35 5.72
N ARG A 138 1.17 -14.39 5.85
CA ARG A 138 2.36 -14.51 6.69
C ARG A 138 2.40 -13.40 7.72
N LEU A 139 2.53 -13.80 8.98
CA LEU A 139 2.81 -12.87 10.07
C LEU A 139 4.33 -12.67 10.20
N ILE A 140 4.75 -11.43 10.28
CA ILE A 140 6.15 -11.02 10.46
C ILE A 140 6.26 -10.41 11.84
N GLY A 141 7.16 -10.91 12.67
CA GLY A 141 7.30 -10.46 14.04
C GLY A 141 8.40 -11.19 14.80
N ARG A 142 8.62 -10.79 16.05
CA ARG A 142 9.51 -11.46 16.97
C ARG A 142 8.82 -12.63 17.71
N GLY A 143 7.50 -12.57 17.80
CA GLY A 143 6.72 -13.53 18.57
C GLY A 143 6.78 -14.96 18.03
N ASN A 144 6.49 -15.92 18.87
CA ASN A 144 6.47 -17.34 18.52
C ASN A 144 5.41 -17.71 17.47
N GLU A 145 4.42 -16.85 17.27
CA GLU A 145 3.37 -17.02 16.26
C GLU A 145 3.75 -16.48 14.89
N ALA A 146 4.91 -15.81 14.78
CA ALA A 146 5.35 -15.24 13.54
C ALA A 146 5.81 -16.30 12.54
N ASP A 147 5.25 -16.29 11.33
CA ASP A 147 5.66 -17.17 10.23
C ASP A 147 7.06 -16.79 9.71
N ILE A 148 7.38 -15.49 9.76
CA ILE A 148 8.70 -14.94 9.47
C ILE A 148 9.20 -14.32 10.78
N ALA A 149 9.84 -15.15 11.58
CA ALA A 149 10.33 -14.74 12.89
C ALA A 149 11.63 -13.94 12.75
N ILE A 150 11.63 -12.72 13.28
CA ILE A 150 12.82 -11.85 13.37
C ILE A 150 13.26 -11.84 14.83
N ASP A 151 14.33 -12.58 15.12
CA ASP A 151 14.91 -12.70 16.47
C ASP A 151 15.75 -11.46 16.80
N ASP A 152 15.04 -10.36 17.02
CA ASP A 152 15.60 -9.09 17.48
C ASP A 152 14.74 -8.60 18.67
N PRO A 153 15.35 -8.40 19.86
CA PRO A 153 14.60 -7.95 21.04
C PRO A 153 13.87 -6.63 20.87
N ALA A 154 14.34 -5.75 19.97
CA ALA A 154 13.72 -4.48 19.67
C ALA A 154 12.55 -4.61 18.69
N PHE A 155 12.46 -5.72 17.97
CA PHE A 155 11.41 -5.94 16.97
C PHE A 155 10.06 -6.22 17.63
N ALA A 156 8.96 -5.72 17.03
CA ALA A 156 7.62 -5.96 17.55
C ALA A 156 7.25 -7.45 17.50
N GLU A 157 6.50 -7.93 18.50
CA GLU A 157 6.02 -9.33 18.52
C GLU A 157 5.18 -9.68 17.28
N GLN A 158 4.31 -8.75 16.90
CA GLN A 158 3.55 -8.78 15.65
C GLN A 158 3.79 -7.45 14.95
N HIS A 159 4.69 -7.44 13.97
CA HIS A 159 5.09 -6.20 13.27
C HIS A 159 4.20 -5.91 12.08
N ALA A 160 4.07 -6.89 11.21
CA ALA A 160 3.33 -6.74 9.97
C ALA A 160 2.72 -8.06 9.49
N ARG A 161 1.72 -7.96 8.63
CA ARG A 161 1.10 -9.10 7.97
C ARG A 161 1.14 -8.92 6.46
N VAL A 162 1.49 -9.98 5.75
CA VAL A 162 1.44 -10.04 4.29
C VAL A 162 0.38 -11.04 3.89
N GLU A 163 -0.56 -10.63 3.08
CA GLU A 163 -1.72 -11.42 2.65
C GLU A 163 -1.77 -11.51 1.13
N VAL A 164 -2.17 -12.68 0.60
CA VAL A 164 -2.33 -12.89 -0.84
C VAL A 164 -3.81 -12.92 -1.19
N HIS A 165 -4.21 -12.06 -2.10
CA HIS A 165 -5.58 -11.95 -2.59
C HIS A 165 -5.58 -12.08 -4.12
N GLY A 166 -5.73 -13.30 -4.61
CA GLY A 166 -5.60 -13.62 -6.04
C GLY A 166 -4.20 -13.22 -6.55
N GLU A 167 -4.13 -12.35 -7.55
CA GLU A 167 -2.85 -11.88 -8.09
C GLU A 167 -2.20 -10.74 -7.29
N ARG A 168 -2.82 -10.26 -6.23
CA ARG A 168 -2.35 -9.11 -5.44
C ARG A 168 -1.81 -9.53 -4.09
N VAL A 169 -0.82 -8.81 -3.60
CA VAL A 169 -0.23 -9.00 -2.27
C VAL A 169 -0.46 -7.74 -1.45
N LEU A 170 -1.15 -7.89 -0.33
CA LEU A 170 -1.39 -6.81 0.63
C LEU A 170 -0.37 -6.90 1.76
N LEU A 171 0.28 -5.79 2.07
CA LEU A 171 1.08 -5.60 3.27
C LEU A 171 0.30 -4.72 4.26
N ARG A 172 0.27 -5.15 5.51
CA ARG A 172 -0.36 -4.39 6.60
C ARG A 172 0.61 -4.31 7.79
N ASP A 173 0.92 -3.09 8.22
CA ASP A 173 1.59 -2.84 9.50
C ASP A 173 0.61 -3.01 10.65
N LEU A 174 0.98 -3.71 11.69
CA LEU A 174 0.12 -4.03 12.83
C LEU A 174 0.29 -3.06 14.01
N GLY A 175 0.80 -1.85 13.73
CA GLY A 175 1.04 -0.82 14.74
C GLY A 175 2.43 -0.92 15.36
N SER A 176 3.42 -1.35 14.57
CA SER A 176 4.81 -1.42 15.01
C SER A 176 5.35 -0.04 15.39
N ALA A 177 6.23 0.00 16.41
CA ALA A 177 6.80 1.27 16.91
C ALA A 177 7.69 1.95 15.87
N ASP A 178 8.51 1.16 15.16
CA ASP A 178 9.48 1.66 14.17
C ASP A 178 8.91 1.73 12.76
N GLY A 179 7.72 1.19 12.56
CA GLY A 179 6.95 1.27 11.33
C GLY A 179 7.47 0.39 10.20
N THR A 180 6.66 0.33 9.16
CA THR A 180 6.95 -0.39 7.91
C THR A 180 7.11 0.61 6.78
N ARG A 181 8.09 0.41 5.91
CA ARG A 181 8.33 1.25 4.72
C ARG A 181 8.27 0.42 3.45
N VAL A 182 7.67 0.98 2.41
CA VAL A 182 7.69 0.42 1.06
C VAL A 182 8.34 1.42 0.13
N ASN A 183 9.40 1.01 -0.55
CA ASN A 183 10.22 1.88 -1.43
C ASN A 183 10.65 3.19 -0.75
N GLY A 184 10.96 3.13 0.55
CA GLY A 184 11.38 4.28 1.37
C GLY A 184 10.24 5.08 2.00
N MET A 185 8.98 4.84 1.62
CA MET A 185 7.81 5.53 2.18
C MET A 185 7.22 4.73 3.34
N ALA A 186 6.96 5.40 4.47
CA ALA A 186 6.26 4.77 5.59
C ALA A 186 4.81 4.47 5.21
N VAL A 187 4.35 3.26 5.48
CA VAL A 187 3.00 2.80 5.13
C VAL A 187 2.38 2.04 6.30
N ARG A 188 1.10 2.19 6.48
CA ARG A 188 0.33 1.33 7.39
C ARG A 188 -0.25 0.14 6.66
N HIS A 189 -0.67 0.35 5.44
CA HIS A 189 -0.99 -0.75 4.56
C HIS A 189 -0.83 -0.36 3.09
N CYS A 190 -0.46 -1.30 2.24
CA CYS A 190 -0.40 -1.06 0.81
C CYS A 190 -0.39 -2.36 0.00
N TRP A 191 -0.85 -2.26 -1.25
CA TRP A 191 -0.70 -3.32 -2.23
C TRP A 191 0.70 -3.33 -2.80
N LEU A 192 1.40 -4.44 -2.59
CA LEU A 192 2.75 -4.64 -3.12
C LEU A 192 2.70 -5.07 -4.60
N GLN A 193 3.75 -4.71 -5.32
CA GLN A 193 4.00 -5.18 -6.69
C GLN A 193 5.38 -5.84 -6.75
N ALA A 194 5.59 -6.67 -7.79
CA ALA A 194 6.90 -7.28 -8.01
C ALA A 194 8.02 -6.24 -8.04
N GLY A 195 9.09 -6.50 -7.30
CA GLY A 195 10.23 -5.59 -7.14
C GLY A 195 10.08 -4.53 -6.05
N ASP A 196 8.94 -4.45 -5.34
CA ASP A 196 8.82 -3.55 -4.21
C ASP A 196 9.72 -3.98 -3.07
N GLN A 197 10.48 -3.02 -2.55
CA GLN A 197 11.29 -3.21 -1.36
C GLN A 197 10.48 -2.84 -0.11
N VAL A 198 10.36 -3.80 0.79
CA VAL A 198 9.75 -3.61 2.11
C VAL A 198 10.85 -3.55 3.16
N VAL A 199 10.78 -2.57 4.03
CA VAL A 199 11.72 -2.41 5.15
C VAL A 199 10.94 -2.36 6.45
N PHE A 200 11.25 -3.29 7.34
CA PHE A 200 10.74 -3.31 8.71
C PHE A 200 11.79 -2.75 9.64
N ASP A 201 11.39 -1.88 10.59
CA ASP A 201 12.25 -1.24 11.60
C ASP A 201 13.52 -0.52 11.08
N GLY A 202 13.58 -0.25 9.79
CA GLY A 202 14.74 0.37 9.14
C GLY A 202 15.91 -0.57 8.82
N GLN A 203 15.92 -1.81 9.32
CA GLN A 203 17.03 -2.75 9.19
C GLN A 203 16.68 -3.98 8.34
N HIS A 204 15.52 -4.58 8.58
CA HIS A 204 15.12 -5.82 7.91
C HIS A 204 14.47 -5.52 6.57
N ARG A 205 15.19 -5.86 5.48
CA ARG A 205 14.81 -5.52 4.10
C ARG A 205 14.41 -6.75 3.33
N PHE A 206 13.29 -6.65 2.66
CA PHE A 206 12.75 -7.70 1.80
C PHE A 206 12.35 -7.12 0.45
N VAL A 207 12.30 -7.99 -0.56
CA VAL A 207 11.78 -7.65 -1.90
C VAL A 207 10.70 -8.65 -2.26
N LEU A 208 9.57 -8.16 -2.77
CA LEU A 208 8.54 -9.02 -3.33
C LEU A 208 8.98 -9.47 -4.73
N GLU A 209 9.20 -10.77 -4.88
CA GLU A 209 9.46 -11.40 -6.17
C GLU A 209 8.22 -12.17 -6.63
N VAL A 210 7.83 -11.90 -7.86
CA VAL A 210 6.78 -12.64 -8.55
C VAL A 210 7.45 -13.32 -9.71
N PRO A 211 7.39 -14.65 -9.85
CA PRO A 211 7.97 -15.36 -10.99
C PRO A 211 7.43 -14.78 -12.28
N HIS A 212 8.31 -14.53 -13.22
CA HIS A 212 7.94 -14.02 -14.53
C HIS A 212 7.27 -15.15 -15.32
N ASP A 213 6.01 -14.94 -15.72
CA ASP A 213 5.36 -15.82 -16.70
C ASP A 213 5.93 -15.49 -18.09
N PRO A 214 6.76 -16.37 -18.69
CA PRO A 214 7.32 -16.12 -20.02
C PRO A 214 6.27 -16.04 -21.14
N ARG A 215 5.01 -16.38 -20.83
CA ARG A 215 3.89 -16.34 -21.78
C ARG A 215 3.19 -14.98 -21.84
N ARG A 216 3.41 -14.10 -20.83
CA ARG A 216 2.95 -12.71 -20.89
C ARG A 216 3.96 -11.86 -21.66
N ARG A 217 3.88 -11.83 -22.99
CA ARG A 217 4.52 -10.78 -23.79
C ARG A 217 3.94 -9.42 -23.39
N PRO A 218 4.78 -8.39 -23.18
CA PRO A 218 4.27 -7.03 -23.11
C PRO A 218 3.55 -6.74 -24.44
N LEU A 219 2.33 -6.24 -24.36
CA LEU A 219 1.62 -5.70 -25.51
C LEU A 219 2.40 -4.49 -26.05
N PRO A 220 2.53 -4.38 -27.38
CA PRO A 220 3.29 -3.29 -28.03
C PRO A 220 2.72 -1.92 -27.74
#